data_91cbf27df6130e0eae82f44a08bb615d
#
_entry.id   91cbf27df6130e0eae82f44a08bb615d
#
_cell.length_a   1.000
_cell.length_b   1.000
_cell.length_c   1.000
_cell.angle_alpha   90.00
_cell.angle_beta   90.00
_cell.angle_gamma   90.00
#
_symmetry.space_group_name_H-M   'P 1'
#
loop_
_entity.id
_entity.type
_entity.pdbx_description
1 polymer ?
#
loop_
_entity_poly.entity_id
_entity_poly.type
_entity_poly.pdbx_seq_one_letter_code
_entity_poly.pdbx_strand_id
1 'polypeptide(L)'
;MAIKRYKADADNTIVNAYKSNLRTRATGSNMGQADVSEVYSIYGRQSTSSAELSRVLTQFDVSSISLDRAAGLIPGSGSLSFYLRLYNAETSKTVPKNFTIVAEAISAPWTEGDGLDLENYKDAGVSNWISASQGVAWTSEGGDYHSAPVYTQQFSTGLEDLEIEISSLVEEWLAEVKPNYGIGLRLTSSQETATTSSYTKRLFARGTQYFFKKPVIEARWNSSLQDDRGDFYMSSSLAPAADNLNTLYLYNYVRGQLTNIPAIGTGEIYVDLYETLGGTALTQVLETPATGGYVSPGVYSCSVGLTGTYTTLRDVWYSTGIEYFTGTISPKSFGGSGASAGNSRYVTSIKNLRDRYFSE
;
A
#
# COMPACT_ATOMS: atom_id res chain seq x y z
N MET A 1 7.89 8.01 -3.88
CA MET A 1 6.87 7.01 -3.50
C MET A 1 7.42 5.63 -3.79
N ALA A 2 7.42 4.73 -2.81
CA ALA A 2 7.79 3.33 -2.99
C ALA A 2 6.54 2.45 -3.06
N ILE A 3 6.66 1.32 -3.75
CA ILE A 3 5.58 0.36 -3.94
C ILE A 3 6.14 -1.05 -3.76
N LYS A 4 5.44 -1.87 -2.97
CA LYS A 4 5.69 -3.31 -2.88
C LYS A 4 4.41 -4.07 -3.20
N ARG A 5 4.51 -5.17 -3.96
CA ARG A 5 3.37 -5.94 -4.47
C ARG A 5 3.34 -7.34 -3.87
N TYR A 6 2.18 -7.72 -3.37
CA TYR A 6 1.86 -9.06 -2.87
C TYR A 6 0.82 -9.65 -3.80
N LYS A 7 1.15 -10.77 -4.44
CA LYS A 7 0.29 -11.41 -5.44
C LYS A 7 -0.76 -12.27 -4.78
N ALA A 8 -1.89 -12.45 -5.47
CA ALA A 8 -2.89 -13.40 -5.05
C ALA A 8 -2.35 -14.84 -5.05
N ASP A 9 -2.71 -15.59 -4.02
CA ASP A 9 -2.39 -17.01 -3.86
C ASP A 9 -3.47 -17.91 -4.44
N ALA A 10 -4.73 -17.46 -4.36
CA ALA A 10 -5.88 -18.15 -4.92
C ALA A 10 -6.85 -17.13 -5.53
N ASP A 11 -7.51 -17.53 -6.60
CA ASP A 11 -8.67 -16.82 -7.14
C ASP A 11 -9.66 -17.80 -7.77
N ASN A 12 -10.89 -17.34 -7.92
CA ASN A 12 -11.94 -18.12 -8.57
C ASN A 12 -13.04 -17.19 -9.08
N THR A 13 -13.67 -17.57 -10.18
CA THR A 13 -14.96 -17.02 -10.60
C THR A 13 -16.06 -18.07 -10.39
N ILE A 14 -17.04 -17.74 -9.56
CA ILE A 14 -18.20 -18.56 -9.27
C ILE A 14 -19.44 -18.01 -9.98
N VAL A 15 -20.32 -18.88 -10.47
CA VAL A 15 -21.39 -18.49 -11.39
C VAL A 15 -22.68 -19.26 -11.21
N ASN A 16 -23.82 -18.58 -11.48
CA ASN A 16 -25.13 -19.21 -11.56
C ASN A 16 -25.73 -19.16 -12.97
N ALA A 17 -24.92 -18.99 -13.99
CA ALA A 17 -25.37 -18.96 -15.39
C ALA A 17 -26.12 -20.23 -15.80
N TYR A 18 -26.88 -20.13 -16.89
CA TYR A 18 -27.48 -21.32 -17.50
C TYR A 18 -26.48 -22.06 -18.37
N LYS A 19 -26.58 -23.39 -18.35
CA LYS A 19 -25.89 -24.21 -19.36
C LYS A 19 -26.43 -23.95 -20.76
N SER A 20 -25.76 -24.43 -21.78
CA SER A 20 -26.13 -24.30 -23.18
C SER A 20 -27.55 -24.77 -23.48
N ASN A 21 -28.11 -25.67 -22.66
CA ASN A 21 -29.50 -26.12 -22.79
C ASN A 21 -30.53 -25.07 -22.30
N LEU A 22 -30.12 -23.93 -21.74
CA LEU A 22 -30.93 -22.84 -21.21
C LEU A 22 -32.02 -23.25 -20.21
N ARG A 23 -31.84 -24.38 -19.54
CA ARG A 23 -32.77 -24.94 -18.55
C ARG A 23 -32.12 -25.23 -17.22
N THR A 24 -30.87 -25.66 -17.23
CA THR A 24 -30.13 -26.07 -16.05
C THR A 24 -29.09 -25.03 -15.69
N ARG A 25 -29.06 -24.62 -14.43
CA ARG A 25 -28.01 -23.71 -13.91
C ARG A 25 -26.67 -24.43 -13.81
N ALA A 26 -25.59 -23.73 -14.13
CA ALA A 26 -24.20 -24.20 -14.03
C ALA A 26 -23.57 -23.85 -12.69
N THR A 27 -24.34 -23.93 -11.60
CA THR A 27 -23.94 -23.49 -10.25
C THR A 27 -22.77 -24.26 -9.65
N GLY A 28 -22.40 -25.40 -10.22
CA GLY A 28 -21.18 -26.13 -9.86
C GLY A 28 -19.94 -25.73 -10.68
N SER A 29 -20.07 -24.79 -11.61
CA SER A 29 -18.95 -24.32 -12.44
C SER A 29 -18.13 -23.27 -11.73
N ASN A 30 -16.83 -23.24 -12.04
CA ASN A 30 -15.88 -22.28 -11.53
C ASN A 30 -14.76 -22.01 -12.55
N MET A 31 -13.89 -21.04 -12.30
CA MET A 31 -12.79 -20.66 -13.18
C MET A 31 -11.48 -20.47 -12.40
N GLY A 32 -11.18 -21.31 -11.42
CA GLY A 32 -9.98 -21.15 -10.58
C GLY A 32 -8.64 -21.29 -11.32
N GLN A 33 -8.64 -21.93 -12.51
CA GLN A 33 -7.45 -22.06 -13.34
C GLN A 33 -7.46 -21.19 -14.59
N ALA A 34 -8.47 -20.33 -14.75
CA ALA A 34 -8.57 -19.48 -15.93
C ALA A 34 -7.60 -18.30 -15.89
N ASP A 35 -7.26 -17.77 -17.06
CA ASP A 35 -6.42 -16.57 -17.20
C ASP A 35 -7.15 -15.26 -16.89
N VAL A 36 -8.48 -15.30 -16.87
CA VAL A 36 -9.37 -14.15 -16.73
C VAL A 36 -10.49 -14.47 -15.76
N SER A 37 -10.69 -13.59 -14.80
CA SER A 37 -11.85 -13.58 -13.91
C SER A 37 -12.93 -12.65 -14.45
N GLU A 38 -14.20 -13.00 -14.26
CA GLU A 38 -15.32 -12.20 -14.76
C GLU A 38 -16.36 -11.91 -13.67
N VAL A 39 -16.74 -10.65 -13.55
CA VAL A 39 -17.90 -10.20 -12.76
C VAL A 39 -18.98 -9.76 -13.75
N TYR A 40 -20.13 -10.39 -13.74
CA TYR A 40 -21.21 -10.01 -14.62
C TYR A 40 -22.60 -10.17 -13.99
N SER A 41 -23.54 -9.43 -14.56
CA SER A 41 -24.99 -9.63 -14.43
C SER A 41 -25.59 -9.56 -15.81
N ILE A 42 -26.16 -10.67 -16.28
CA ILE A 42 -26.79 -10.79 -17.58
C ILE A 42 -28.26 -11.09 -17.38
N TYR A 43 -29.11 -10.22 -17.90
CA TYR A 43 -30.55 -10.46 -17.90
C TYR A 43 -30.93 -11.36 -19.07
N GLY A 44 -31.26 -12.61 -18.79
CA GLY A 44 -31.66 -13.59 -19.78
C GLY A 44 -33.13 -13.40 -20.17
N ARG A 45 -33.39 -13.05 -21.42
CA ARG A 45 -34.77 -12.91 -21.95
C ARG A 45 -35.48 -14.24 -22.23
N GLN A 46 -34.77 -15.36 -22.14
CA GLN A 46 -35.26 -16.64 -22.65
C GLN A 46 -36.07 -17.47 -21.66
N SER A 47 -36.05 -17.20 -20.41
CA SER A 47 -36.95 -17.80 -19.43
C SER A 47 -37.21 -16.84 -18.30
N THR A 48 -38.42 -16.42 -18.17
CA THR A 48 -39.00 -15.77 -16.97
C THR A 48 -38.03 -14.95 -16.13
N SER A 49 -37.39 -13.90 -16.71
CA SER A 49 -36.75 -12.84 -15.95
C SER A 49 -35.61 -13.24 -14.98
N SER A 50 -34.77 -14.15 -15.33
CA SER A 50 -33.70 -14.60 -14.44
C SER A 50 -32.37 -13.93 -14.76
N ALA A 51 -31.77 -13.27 -13.79
CA ALA A 51 -30.40 -12.80 -13.89
C ALA A 51 -29.42 -13.97 -13.83
N GLU A 52 -28.42 -13.93 -14.69
CA GLU A 52 -27.24 -14.79 -14.61
C GLU A 52 -26.13 -13.97 -14.01
N LEU A 53 -25.54 -14.45 -12.93
CA LEU A 53 -24.56 -13.71 -12.12
C LEU A 53 -23.23 -14.45 -12.07
N SER A 54 -22.15 -13.68 -12.01
CA SER A 54 -20.86 -14.18 -11.57
C SER A 54 -20.25 -13.26 -10.53
N ARG A 55 -19.44 -13.84 -9.65
CA ARG A 55 -18.67 -13.15 -8.63
C ARG A 55 -17.24 -13.68 -8.63
N VAL A 56 -16.29 -12.84 -8.28
CA VAL A 56 -14.88 -13.21 -8.19
C VAL A 56 -14.48 -13.30 -6.73
N LEU A 57 -13.77 -14.35 -6.38
CA LEU A 57 -13.12 -14.55 -5.09
C LEU A 57 -11.62 -14.42 -5.33
N THR A 58 -10.89 -13.72 -4.45
CA THR A 58 -9.44 -13.62 -4.51
C THR A 58 -8.85 -13.58 -3.12
N GLN A 59 -7.76 -14.31 -2.89
CA GLN A 59 -7.09 -14.43 -1.60
C GLN A 59 -5.61 -14.07 -1.72
N PHE A 60 -5.05 -13.52 -0.64
CA PHE A 60 -3.66 -13.05 -0.57
C PHE A 60 -3.04 -13.54 0.74
N ASP A 61 -1.80 -14.03 0.68
CA ASP A 61 -1.03 -14.30 1.89
C ASP A 61 -0.50 -13.01 2.50
N VAL A 62 -1.09 -12.59 3.61
CA VAL A 62 -0.67 -11.39 4.35
C VAL A 62 0.52 -11.65 5.29
N SER A 63 0.94 -12.91 5.48
CA SER A 63 2.10 -13.24 6.30
C SER A 63 3.37 -12.59 5.77
N SER A 64 3.51 -12.52 4.45
CA SER A 64 4.59 -11.82 3.75
C SER A 64 4.66 -10.33 4.11
N ILE A 65 3.51 -9.68 4.33
CA ILE A 65 3.44 -8.28 4.76
C ILE A 65 3.99 -8.12 6.18
N SER A 66 3.62 -9.03 7.09
CA SER A 66 4.14 -9.05 8.47
C SER A 66 5.65 -9.25 8.51
N LEU A 67 6.17 -10.20 7.71
CA LEU A 67 7.61 -10.44 7.60
C LEU A 67 8.36 -9.22 7.07
N ASP A 68 7.82 -8.55 6.07
CA ASP A 68 8.42 -7.36 5.50
C ASP A 68 8.44 -6.19 6.46
N ARG A 69 7.39 -6.03 7.29
CA ARG A 69 7.39 -5.04 8.39
C ARG A 69 8.44 -5.36 9.43
N ALA A 70 8.52 -6.61 9.88
CA ALA A 70 9.52 -7.04 10.85
C ALA A 70 10.95 -6.84 10.33
N ALA A 71 11.17 -7.00 9.03
CA ALA A 71 12.45 -6.77 8.35
C ALA A 71 12.72 -5.27 8.04
N GLY A 72 11.79 -4.35 8.31
CA GLY A 72 11.93 -2.93 7.96
C GLY A 72 11.89 -2.63 6.46
N LEU A 73 11.40 -3.56 5.64
CA LEU A 73 11.31 -3.41 4.18
C LEU A 73 10.10 -2.56 3.75
N ILE A 74 9.11 -2.47 4.61
CA ILE A 74 7.96 -1.58 4.48
C ILE A 74 7.68 -0.90 5.82
N PRO A 75 7.11 0.32 5.84
CA PRO A 75 6.77 1.03 7.08
C PRO A 75 5.73 0.30 7.93
N GLY A 76 5.64 0.71 9.19
CA GLY A 76 4.58 0.29 10.10
C GLY A 76 3.18 0.79 9.71
N SER A 77 2.18 0.31 10.44
CA SER A 77 0.79 0.75 10.29
C SER A 77 0.66 2.28 10.39
N GLY A 78 -0.21 2.86 9.56
CA GLY A 78 -0.44 4.30 9.49
C GLY A 78 0.54 5.10 8.64
N SER A 79 1.66 4.49 8.21
CA SER A 79 2.68 5.15 7.37
C SER A 79 2.68 4.65 5.92
N LEU A 80 1.76 3.77 5.58
CA LEU A 80 1.57 3.25 4.24
C LEU A 80 0.09 2.98 3.97
N SER A 81 -0.29 2.91 2.69
CA SER A 81 -1.63 2.53 2.24
C SER A 81 -1.57 1.26 1.42
N PHE A 82 -2.60 0.41 1.56
CA PHE A 82 -2.75 -0.80 0.78
C PHE A 82 -3.86 -0.65 -0.25
N TYR A 83 -3.56 -1.03 -1.49
CA TYR A 83 -4.49 -0.99 -2.61
C TYR A 83 -4.69 -2.37 -3.20
N LEU A 84 -5.93 -2.81 -3.32
CA LEU A 84 -6.30 -3.95 -4.14
C LEU A 84 -6.24 -3.53 -5.60
N ARG A 85 -5.44 -4.23 -6.42
CA ARG A 85 -5.35 -3.97 -7.87
C ARG A 85 -5.60 -5.24 -8.67
N LEU A 86 -6.57 -5.14 -9.57
CA LEU A 86 -6.79 -6.13 -10.63
C LEU A 86 -6.82 -5.38 -11.97
N TYR A 87 -6.18 -5.95 -12.96
CA TYR A 87 -5.97 -5.29 -14.25
C TYR A 87 -7.05 -5.68 -15.24
N ASN A 88 -7.52 -4.71 -16.01
CA ASN A 88 -8.51 -4.94 -17.06
C ASN A 88 -8.00 -5.96 -18.10
N ALA A 89 -8.78 -7.00 -18.33
CA ALA A 89 -8.55 -7.93 -19.45
C ALA A 89 -9.34 -7.43 -20.66
N GLU A 90 -8.62 -7.02 -21.68
CA GLU A 90 -9.20 -6.44 -22.88
C GLU A 90 -10.11 -7.44 -23.60
N THR A 91 -11.13 -6.91 -24.25
CA THR A 91 -12.04 -7.66 -25.13
C THR A 91 -12.27 -6.88 -26.41
N SER A 92 -12.44 -7.59 -27.51
CA SER A 92 -12.81 -6.99 -28.80
C SER A 92 -14.27 -6.55 -28.90
N LYS A 93 -15.07 -6.83 -27.85
CA LYS A 93 -16.50 -6.49 -27.80
C LYS A 93 -16.73 -5.17 -27.09
N THR A 94 -17.88 -4.55 -27.36
CA THR A 94 -18.33 -3.37 -26.61
C THR A 94 -18.53 -3.73 -25.14
N VAL A 95 -17.99 -2.91 -24.26
CA VAL A 95 -18.10 -3.08 -22.80
C VAL A 95 -19.20 -2.16 -22.24
N PRO A 96 -19.88 -2.60 -21.18
CA PRO A 96 -20.79 -1.74 -20.42
C PRO A 96 -20.06 -0.55 -19.79
N LYS A 97 -20.81 0.52 -19.55
CA LYS A 97 -20.34 1.76 -18.94
C LYS A 97 -21.17 2.11 -17.72
N ASN A 98 -20.63 2.96 -16.85
CA ASN A 98 -21.33 3.52 -15.69
C ASN A 98 -21.92 2.44 -14.77
N PHE A 99 -21.07 1.54 -14.32
CA PHE A 99 -21.42 0.52 -13.32
C PHE A 99 -20.44 0.55 -12.15
N THR A 100 -20.81 -0.11 -11.06
CA THR A 100 -20.00 -0.14 -9.83
C THR A 100 -19.70 -1.58 -9.43
N ILE A 101 -18.44 -1.87 -9.15
CA ILE A 101 -18.01 -3.09 -8.48
C ILE A 101 -17.92 -2.83 -6.98
N VAL A 102 -18.41 -3.76 -6.21
CA VAL A 102 -18.32 -3.83 -4.75
C VAL A 102 -17.25 -4.87 -4.40
N ALA A 103 -16.38 -4.51 -3.46
CA ALA A 103 -15.37 -5.40 -2.89
C ALA A 103 -15.64 -5.55 -1.38
N GLU A 104 -15.79 -6.77 -0.91
CA GLU A 104 -16.11 -7.12 0.48
C GLU A 104 -15.23 -8.27 0.94
N ALA A 105 -14.82 -8.26 2.23
CA ALA A 105 -14.08 -9.37 2.79
C ALA A 105 -14.95 -10.64 2.85
N ILE A 106 -14.40 -11.78 2.44
CA ILE A 106 -15.06 -13.08 2.53
C ILE A 106 -15.08 -13.52 3.99
N SER A 107 -16.22 -14.02 4.47
CA SER A 107 -16.42 -14.39 5.88
C SER A 107 -16.31 -15.88 6.17
N ALA A 108 -16.19 -16.72 5.13
CA ALA A 108 -16.04 -18.16 5.25
C ALA A 108 -14.84 -18.68 4.45
N PRO A 109 -14.12 -19.70 4.94
CA PRO A 109 -13.02 -20.30 4.20
C PRO A 109 -13.55 -20.99 2.93
N TRP A 110 -12.77 -20.91 1.85
CA TRP A 110 -13.11 -21.49 0.57
C TRP A 110 -11.91 -22.18 -0.09
N THR A 111 -12.16 -23.03 -1.05
CA THR A 111 -11.13 -23.77 -1.79
C THR A 111 -11.12 -23.29 -3.23
N GLU A 112 -9.93 -22.96 -3.77
CA GLU A 112 -9.77 -22.59 -5.17
C GLU A 112 -10.24 -23.72 -6.11
N GLY A 113 -10.85 -23.33 -7.23
CA GLY A 113 -11.32 -24.27 -8.23
C GLY A 113 -10.27 -24.66 -9.26
N ASP A 114 -10.51 -25.77 -9.96
CA ASP A 114 -9.68 -26.26 -11.06
C ASP A 114 -10.32 -25.98 -12.44
N GLY A 115 -11.46 -25.30 -12.45
CA GLY A 115 -12.24 -25.06 -13.65
C GLY A 115 -11.62 -24.03 -14.59
N LEU A 116 -11.81 -24.25 -15.88
CA LEU A 116 -11.42 -23.34 -16.96
C LEU A 116 -12.62 -22.72 -17.66
N ASP A 117 -13.80 -23.27 -17.45
CA ASP A 117 -15.03 -23.01 -18.22
C ASP A 117 -16.21 -22.88 -17.26
N LEU A 118 -16.95 -21.79 -17.38
CA LEU A 118 -18.12 -21.51 -16.54
C LEU A 118 -19.31 -22.44 -16.79
N GLU A 119 -19.38 -23.09 -17.95
CA GLU A 119 -20.59 -23.76 -18.41
C GLU A 119 -20.56 -25.27 -18.21
N ASN A 120 -19.47 -25.92 -18.56
CA ASN A 120 -19.38 -27.38 -18.63
C ASN A 120 -18.52 -27.97 -17.53
N TYR A 121 -17.62 -27.21 -16.94
CA TYR A 121 -16.70 -27.71 -15.91
C TYR A 121 -17.42 -27.87 -14.56
N LYS A 122 -17.17 -28.98 -13.91
CA LYS A 122 -17.66 -29.30 -12.58
C LYS A 122 -16.55 -29.94 -11.78
N ASP A 123 -16.07 -29.20 -10.80
CA ASP A 123 -15.06 -29.70 -9.88
C ASP A 123 -15.71 -29.96 -8.53
N ALA A 124 -15.77 -31.24 -8.16
CA ALA A 124 -16.24 -31.60 -6.84
C ALA A 124 -15.18 -31.25 -5.80
N GLY A 125 -15.58 -30.60 -4.73
CA GLY A 125 -14.71 -30.29 -3.62
C GLY A 125 -14.04 -28.92 -3.68
N VAL A 126 -14.48 -28.04 -4.56
CA VAL A 126 -13.99 -26.66 -4.73
C VAL A 126 -15.13 -25.66 -4.59
N SER A 127 -14.77 -24.37 -4.49
CA SER A 127 -15.77 -23.32 -4.42
C SER A 127 -16.50 -23.13 -5.76
N ASN A 128 -17.79 -22.91 -5.65
CA ASN A 128 -18.72 -22.63 -6.74
C ASN A 128 -19.85 -21.74 -6.22
N TRP A 129 -20.90 -21.52 -7.00
CA TRP A 129 -22.01 -20.66 -6.58
C TRP A 129 -22.74 -21.14 -5.30
N ILE A 130 -22.82 -22.45 -5.07
CA ILE A 130 -23.54 -23.07 -3.94
C ILE A 130 -22.59 -23.39 -2.78
N SER A 131 -21.39 -23.84 -3.10
CA SER A 131 -20.45 -24.40 -2.11
C SER A 131 -19.20 -23.57 -1.96
N ALA A 132 -18.70 -23.45 -0.73
CA ALA A 132 -17.41 -22.84 -0.40
C ALA A 132 -16.26 -23.85 -0.58
N SER A 133 -16.52 -25.12 -0.27
CA SER A 133 -15.59 -26.24 -0.43
C SER A 133 -16.36 -27.55 -0.43
N GLN A 134 -15.65 -28.68 -0.48
CA GLN A 134 -16.29 -30.01 -0.49
C GLN A 134 -17.18 -30.23 0.74
N GLY A 135 -18.47 -30.46 0.49
CA GLY A 135 -19.44 -30.71 1.54
C GLY A 135 -19.81 -29.52 2.41
N VAL A 136 -19.28 -28.33 2.11
CA VAL A 136 -19.55 -27.09 2.85
C VAL A 136 -20.24 -26.09 1.90
N ALA A 137 -21.52 -25.88 2.12
CA ALA A 137 -22.28 -24.87 1.38
C ALA A 137 -21.98 -23.46 1.93
N TRP A 138 -22.10 -22.44 1.07
CA TRP A 138 -22.23 -21.06 1.54
C TRP A 138 -23.52 -20.91 2.35
N THR A 139 -23.52 -20.01 3.31
CA THR A 139 -24.76 -19.61 4.02
C THR A 139 -25.74 -18.94 3.04
N SER A 140 -25.20 -18.16 2.11
CA SER A 140 -25.92 -17.55 1.01
C SER A 140 -25.29 -17.91 -0.32
N GLU A 141 -26.08 -18.32 -1.30
CA GLU A 141 -25.58 -18.62 -2.64
C GLU A 141 -24.80 -17.44 -3.23
N GLY A 142 -23.65 -17.72 -3.83
CA GLY A 142 -22.77 -16.72 -4.41
C GLY A 142 -21.73 -16.16 -3.45
N GLY A 143 -21.53 -16.79 -2.27
CA GLY A 143 -20.49 -16.47 -1.31
C GLY A 143 -20.99 -15.75 -0.06
N ASP A 144 -20.28 -15.95 1.05
CA ASP A 144 -20.53 -15.30 2.33
C ASP A 144 -19.55 -14.15 2.55
N TYR A 145 -20.07 -12.96 2.88
CA TYR A 145 -19.28 -11.73 2.99
C TYR A 145 -19.52 -11.05 4.33
N HIS A 146 -18.49 -10.35 4.83
CA HIS A 146 -18.66 -9.43 5.94
C HIS A 146 -19.40 -8.17 5.48
N SER A 147 -20.34 -7.71 6.29
CA SER A 147 -21.12 -6.50 5.99
C SER A 147 -20.33 -5.19 6.09
N ALA A 148 -19.14 -5.22 6.67
CA ALA A 148 -18.24 -4.07 6.81
C ALA A 148 -16.78 -4.54 6.96
N PRO A 149 -15.80 -3.77 6.44
CA PRO A 149 -15.97 -2.61 5.54
C PRO A 149 -16.43 -3.03 4.14
N VAL A 150 -17.13 -2.13 3.45
CA VAL A 150 -17.56 -2.30 2.06
C VAL A 150 -16.82 -1.26 1.22
N TYR A 151 -16.15 -1.72 0.19
CA TYR A 151 -15.42 -0.88 -0.75
C TYR A 151 -16.10 -0.87 -2.10
N THR A 152 -16.00 0.23 -2.83
CA THR A 152 -16.64 0.35 -4.14
C THR A 152 -15.74 1.09 -5.12
N GLN A 153 -15.83 0.70 -6.40
CA GLN A 153 -15.26 1.48 -7.49
C GLN A 153 -16.27 1.59 -8.63
N GLN A 154 -16.47 2.82 -9.10
CA GLN A 154 -17.26 3.10 -10.28
C GLN A 154 -16.40 2.98 -11.55
N PHE A 155 -16.93 2.32 -12.55
CA PHE A 155 -16.35 2.16 -13.88
C PHE A 155 -17.13 3.02 -14.87
N SER A 156 -16.54 4.12 -15.30
CA SER A 156 -17.20 5.08 -16.23
C SER A 156 -17.13 4.62 -17.67
N THR A 157 -16.00 4.04 -18.08
CA THR A 157 -15.77 3.55 -19.44
C THR A 157 -15.88 2.03 -19.55
N GLY A 158 -15.74 1.32 -18.43
CA GLY A 158 -15.69 -0.14 -18.35
C GLY A 158 -14.31 -0.74 -18.67
N LEU A 159 -13.33 0.09 -19.02
CA LEU A 159 -11.95 -0.33 -19.38
C LEU A 159 -10.93 -0.07 -18.29
N GLU A 160 -11.32 0.59 -17.21
CA GLU A 160 -10.45 0.93 -16.09
C GLU A 160 -9.95 -0.34 -15.38
N ASP A 161 -8.75 -0.29 -14.84
CA ASP A 161 -8.29 -1.26 -13.84
C ASP A 161 -9.10 -1.10 -12.54
N LEU A 162 -9.24 -2.17 -11.77
CA LEU A 162 -9.77 -2.06 -10.42
C LEU A 162 -8.61 -1.63 -9.51
N GLU A 163 -8.82 -0.52 -8.79
CA GLU A 163 -7.88 0.01 -7.82
C GLU A 163 -8.65 0.58 -6.62
N ILE A 164 -8.63 -0.14 -5.52
CA ILE A 164 -9.40 0.21 -4.31
C ILE A 164 -8.46 0.25 -3.11
N GLU A 165 -8.51 1.31 -2.33
CA GLU A 165 -7.81 1.35 -1.05
C GLU A 165 -8.50 0.44 -0.03
N ILE A 166 -7.73 -0.51 0.53
CA ILE A 166 -8.20 -1.51 1.49
C ILE A 166 -7.35 -1.55 2.76
N SER A 167 -6.67 -0.44 3.10
CA SER A 167 -5.72 -0.40 4.22
C SER A 167 -6.31 -0.89 5.53
N SER A 168 -7.53 -0.47 5.86
CA SER A 168 -8.21 -0.90 7.09
C SER A 168 -8.42 -2.42 7.13
N LEU A 169 -8.80 -3.03 6.01
CA LEU A 169 -9.02 -4.48 5.94
C LEU A 169 -7.71 -5.27 6.07
N VAL A 170 -6.64 -4.80 5.40
CA VAL A 170 -5.33 -5.46 5.51
C VAL A 170 -4.80 -5.36 6.94
N GLU A 171 -4.99 -4.23 7.62
CA GLU A 171 -4.59 -4.08 9.03
C GLU A 171 -5.42 -4.96 9.96
N GLU A 172 -6.73 -5.13 9.72
CA GLU A 172 -7.57 -6.07 10.47
C GLU A 172 -7.09 -7.53 10.30
N TRP A 173 -6.66 -7.93 9.10
CA TRP A 173 -6.08 -9.24 8.85
C TRP A 173 -4.74 -9.44 9.55
N LEU A 174 -3.85 -8.43 9.49
CA LEU A 174 -2.54 -8.47 10.14
C LEU A 174 -2.62 -8.49 11.67
N ALA A 175 -3.66 -7.87 12.22
CA ALA A 175 -3.95 -7.87 13.65
C ALA A 175 -4.79 -9.07 14.11
N GLU A 176 -5.13 -10.00 13.21
CA GLU A 176 -5.98 -11.17 13.46
C GLU A 176 -7.38 -10.84 14.03
N VAL A 177 -7.82 -9.57 13.86
CA VAL A 177 -9.17 -9.14 14.24
C VAL A 177 -10.22 -9.75 13.33
N LYS A 178 -9.86 -9.93 12.06
CA LYS A 178 -10.70 -10.57 11.05
C LYS A 178 -9.91 -11.69 10.37
N PRO A 179 -10.48 -12.89 10.23
CA PRO A 179 -9.84 -13.97 9.46
C PRO A 179 -9.63 -13.55 8.00
N ASN A 180 -8.48 -13.89 7.44
CA ASN A 180 -8.18 -13.63 6.05
C ASN A 180 -8.66 -14.77 5.16
N TYR A 181 -9.86 -14.66 4.63
CA TYR A 181 -10.40 -15.53 3.58
C TYR A 181 -10.43 -14.80 2.21
N GLY A 182 -9.77 -13.64 2.11
CA GLY A 182 -9.69 -12.87 0.89
C GLY A 182 -10.84 -11.89 0.69
N ILE A 183 -11.00 -11.45 -0.57
CA ILE A 183 -11.96 -10.43 -1.01
C ILE A 183 -12.83 -11.00 -2.12
N GLY A 184 -14.13 -10.78 -1.99
CA GLY A 184 -15.09 -11.04 -3.05
C GLY A 184 -15.43 -9.78 -3.84
N LEU A 185 -15.53 -9.92 -5.15
CA LEU A 185 -15.95 -8.86 -6.07
C LEU A 185 -17.29 -9.20 -6.68
N ARG A 186 -18.22 -8.26 -6.63
CA ARG A 186 -19.56 -8.39 -7.23
C ARG A 186 -20.07 -7.05 -7.74
N LEU A 187 -21.12 -7.07 -8.50
CA LEU A 187 -21.88 -5.86 -8.84
C LEU A 187 -22.73 -5.41 -7.64
N THR A 188 -23.21 -4.18 -7.67
CA THR A 188 -24.18 -3.73 -6.66
C THR A 188 -25.47 -4.53 -6.74
N SER A 189 -26.20 -4.63 -5.64
CA SER A 189 -27.47 -5.39 -5.62
C SER A 189 -28.47 -4.87 -6.67
N SER A 190 -28.51 -3.56 -6.91
CA SER A 190 -29.37 -2.98 -7.97
C SER A 190 -28.95 -3.40 -9.37
N GLN A 191 -27.66 -3.64 -9.61
CA GLN A 191 -27.15 -4.10 -10.90
C GLN A 191 -27.31 -5.62 -11.05
N GLU A 192 -27.14 -6.40 -9.98
CA GLU A 192 -27.38 -7.85 -10.00
C GLU A 192 -28.87 -8.18 -10.22
N THR A 193 -29.78 -7.32 -9.78
CA THR A 193 -31.21 -7.51 -9.94
C THR A 193 -31.82 -6.73 -11.13
N ALA A 194 -30.99 -6.06 -11.92
CA ALA A 194 -31.44 -5.27 -13.07
C ALA A 194 -32.15 -6.15 -14.11
N THR A 195 -33.32 -5.70 -14.57
CA THR A 195 -34.15 -6.41 -15.57
C THR A 195 -34.05 -5.86 -16.99
N THR A 196 -33.36 -4.73 -17.13
CA THR A 196 -33.23 -4.01 -18.42
C THR A 196 -31.81 -3.81 -18.88
N SER A 197 -30.84 -4.09 -18.02
CA SER A 197 -29.43 -3.83 -18.26
C SER A 197 -28.58 -5.07 -17.95
N SER A 198 -27.48 -5.21 -18.65
CA SER A 198 -26.47 -6.24 -18.43
C SER A 198 -25.12 -5.57 -18.23
N TYR A 199 -24.36 -6.08 -17.30
CA TYR A 199 -23.03 -5.56 -16.93
C TYR A 199 -22.01 -6.69 -16.95
N THR A 200 -20.82 -6.39 -17.40
CA THR A 200 -19.70 -7.35 -17.33
C THR A 200 -18.39 -6.61 -17.17
N LYS A 201 -17.51 -7.17 -16.35
CA LYS A 201 -16.13 -6.73 -16.18
C LYS A 201 -15.21 -7.92 -16.21
N ARG A 202 -14.21 -7.86 -17.06
CA ARG A 202 -13.17 -8.88 -17.19
C ARG A 202 -11.88 -8.35 -16.57
N LEU A 203 -11.26 -9.14 -15.72
CA LEU A 203 -10.03 -8.82 -15.03
C LEU A 203 -9.05 -9.99 -15.21
N PHE A 204 -7.76 -9.71 -15.35
CA PHE A 204 -6.78 -10.78 -15.34
C PHE A 204 -6.80 -11.53 -14.02
N ALA A 205 -6.80 -12.86 -14.09
CA ALA A 205 -6.77 -13.76 -12.97
C ALA A 205 -5.32 -14.14 -12.58
N ARG A 206 -5.17 -14.85 -11.47
CA ARG A 206 -3.86 -15.35 -10.99
C ARG A 206 -3.18 -16.26 -12.01
N GLY A 207 -3.95 -17.06 -12.76
CA GLY A 207 -3.49 -17.98 -13.81
C GLY A 207 -2.86 -17.30 -15.03
N THR A 208 -3.06 -15.99 -15.22
CA THR A 208 -2.58 -15.29 -16.41
C THR A 208 -1.09 -15.44 -16.66
N GLN A 209 -0.70 -15.64 -17.92
CA GLN A 209 0.69 -15.62 -18.37
C GLN A 209 1.38 -14.26 -18.18
N TYR A 210 0.62 -13.17 -18.08
CA TYR A 210 1.13 -11.81 -17.93
C TYR A 210 1.49 -11.53 -16.47
N PHE A 211 2.74 -11.80 -16.10
CA PHE A 211 3.24 -11.70 -14.73
C PHE A 211 2.87 -10.40 -13.99
N PHE A 212 2.91 -9.25 -14.69
CA PHE A 212 2.62 -7.93 -14.11
C PHE A 212 1.11 -7.59 -14.09
N LYS A 213 0.27 -8.47 -14.63
CA LYS A 213 -1.19 -8.30 -14.66
C LYS A 213 -1.92 -9.17 -13.64
N LYS A 214 -1.20 -9.97 -12.88
CA LYS A 214 -1.79 -10.78 -11.80
C LYS A 214 -2.41 -9.89 -10.73
N PRO A 215 -3.51 -10.32 -10.08
CA PRO A 215 -4.09 -9.61 -8.94
C PRO A 215 -3.05 -9.39 -7.85
N VAL A 216 -3.01 -8.19 -7.27
CA VAL A 216 -2.04 -7.82 -6.22
C VAL A 216 -2.67 -6.93 -5.15
N ILE A 217 -2.14 -7.03 -3.94
CA ILE A 217 -2.19 -5.95 -2.95
C ILE A 217 -0.91 -5.14 -3.12
N GLU A 218 -1.03 -3.84 -3.38
CA GLU A 218 0.09 -2.91 -3.42
C GLU A 218 0.19 -2.14 -2.12
N ALA A 219 1.29 -2.32 -1.41
CA ALA A 219 1.70 -1.42 -0.33
C ALA A 219 2.36 -0.19 -0.94
N ARG A 220 1.87 1.00 -0.65
CA ARG A 220 2.37 2.28 -1.17
C ARG A 220 2.71 3.21 -0.02
N TRP A 221 3.90 3.80 -0.05
CA TRP A 221 4.33 4.76 0.99
C TRP A 221 5.23 5.84 0.43
N ASN A 222 5.34 6.92 1.20
CA ASN A 222 6.31 7.94 0.88
C ASN A 222 7.71 7.46 1.32
N SER A 223 8.57 7.16 0.35
CA SER A 223 9.96 6.78 0.56
C SER A 223 10.93 7.93 0.36
N SER A 224 10.44 9.15 0.17
CA SER A 224 11.31 10.31 0.06
C SER A 224 11.87 10.65 1.45
N LEU A 225 13.18 10.68 1.55
CA LEU A 225 13.91 11.14 2.71
C LEU A 225 14.34 12.58 2.41
N GLN A 226 13.96 13.48 3.29
CA GLN A 226 14.36 14.88 3.17
C GLN A 226 15.59 15.13 4.04
N ASP A 227 16.76 15.27 3.42
CA ASP A 227 18.00 15.65 4.06
C ASP A 227 18.11 17.18 4.12
N ASP A 228 18.16 17.73 5.32
CA ASP A 228 18.17 19.19 5.53
C ASP A 228 19.56 19.83 5.35
N ARG A 229 20.61 19.11 4.89
CA ARG A 229 21.94 19.71 4.70
C ARG A 229 21.94 20.90 3.73
N GLY A 230 21.15 20.85 2.68
CA GLY A 230 20.99 21.93 1.71
C GLY A 230 19.95 22.97 2.09
N ASP A 231 19.16 22.70 3.11
CA ASP A 231 18.05 23.54 3.58
C ASP A 231 18.08 23.73 5.11
N PHE A 232 19.27 23.71 5.69
CA PHE A 232 19.50 23.76 7.12
C PHE A 232 19.15 25.12 7.71
N TYR A 233 18.34 25.12 8.76
CA TYR A 233 17.94 26.32 9.48
C TYR A 233 18.56 26.36 10.85
N MET A 234 18.99 27.54 11.27
CA MET A 234 19.43 27.74 12.65
C MET A 234 18.24 27.75 13.60
N SER A 235 18.40 27.08 14.72
CA SER A 235 17.38 26.97 15.75
C SER A 235 17.07 28.31 16.40
N SER A 236 15.80 28.60 16.65
CA SER A 236 15.36 29.79 17.36
C SER A 236 15.28 29.57 18.85
N SER A 237 15.77 30.49 19.64
CA SER A 237 15.60 30.47 21.12
C SER A 237 14.15 30.69 21.56
N LEU A 238 13.27 31.09 20.64
CA LEU A 238 11.87 31.38 20.92
C LEU A 238 10.94 30.16 20.70
N ALA A 239 11.48 29.06 20.16
CA ALA A 239 10.72 27.85 19.95
C ALA A 239 11.26 26.69 20.81
N PRO A 240 10.42 25.72 21.20
CA PRO A 240 10.91 24.52 21.88
C PRO A 240 11.99 23.82 21.07
N ALA A 241 12.99 23.28 21.75
CA ALA A 241 14.12 22.60 21.12
C ALA A 241 13.66 21.50 20.13
N ALA A 242 12.69 20.71 20.52
CA ALA A 242 12.15 19.62 19.69
C ALA A 242 11.49 20.08 18.37
N ASP A 243 11.01 21.34 18.33
CA ASP A 243 10.37 21.93 17.15
C ASP A 243 11.35 22.67 16.22
N ASN A 244 12.63 22.68 16.56
CA ASN A 244 13.68 23.47 15.94
C ASN A 244 14.79 22.62 15.31
N LEU A 245 14.54 21.37 15.03
CA LEU A 245 15.55 20.44 14.55
C LEU A 245 15.54 20.33 13.04
N ASN A 246 16.72 20.07 12.49
CA ASN A 246 16.92 19.63 11.12
C ASN A 246 17.23 18.15 11.11
N THR A 247 16.79 17.41 10.10
CA THR A 247 17.06 16.00 9.96
C THR A 247 18.16 15.78 8.93
N LEU A 248 19.22 15.12 9.35
CA LEU A 248 20.31 14.70 8.49
C LEU A 248 20.26 13.20 8.27
N TYR A 249 20.70 12.73 7.11
CA TYR A 249 20.77 11.32 6.78
C TYR A 249 22.18 10.88 6.40
N LEU A 250 22.55 9.69 6.83
CA LEU A 250 23.75 8.98 6.42
C LEU A 250 23.34 7.75 5.57
N TYR A 251 23.90 7.63 4.38
CA TYR A 251 23.71 6.49 3.48
C TYR A 251 25.00 5.70 3.39
N ASN A 252 24.98 4.46 3.84
CA ASN A 252 26.13 3.56 3.74
C ASN A 252 25.97 2.59 2.58
N TYR A 253 26.83 2.70 1.58
CA TYR A 253 26.82 1.85 0.40
C TYR A 253 28.03 0.91 0.41
N VAL A 254 27.78 -0.39 0.22
CA VAL A 254 28.82 -1.39 -0.02
C VAL A 254 28.57 -2.01 -1.38
N ARG A 255 29.49 -1.84 -2.30
CA ARG A 255 29.38 -2.33 -3.71
C ARG A 255 28.09 -1.88 -4.41
N GLY A 256 27.65 -0.65 -4.14
CA GLY A 256 26.46 -0.07 -4.76
C GLY A 256 25.12 -0.47 -4.12
N GLN A 257 25.13 -1.23 -3.02
CA GLN A 257 23.93 -1.60 -2.28
C GLN A 257 23.94 -0.95 -0.89
N LEU A 258 22.79 -0.46 -0.46
CA LEU A 258 22.60 0.02 0.90
C LEU A 258 22.80 -1.14 1.88
N THR A 259 23.75 -0.99 2.79
CA THR A 259 24.15 -2.03 3.73
C THR A 259 24.41 -1.40 5.09
N ASN A 260 23.94 -2.04 6.15
CA ASN A 260 24.19 -1.55 7.51
C ASN A 260 25.70 -1.48 7.78
N ILE A 261 26.11 -0.45 8.54
CA ILE A 261 27.47 -0.36 9.07
C ILE A 261 27.63 -1.53 10.07
N PRO A 262 28.57 -2.45 9.86
CA PRO A 262 28.65 -3.69 10.65
C PRO A 262 28.77 -3.46 12.17
N ALA A 263 29.48 -2.41 12.58
CA ALA A 263 29.68 -2.08 14.00
C ALA A 263 28.46 -1.44 14.66
N ILE A 264 27.47 -0.96 13.86
CA ILE A 264 26.27 -0.28 14.35
C ILE A 264 25.04 -1.17 14.17
N GLY A 265 24.92 -1.83 13.03
CA GLY A 265 23.73 -2.64 12.71
C GLY A 265 22.48 -1.77 12.65
N THR A 266 21.55 -2.01 13.58
CA THR A 266 20.33 -1.21 13.81
C THR A 266 20.44 -0.36 15.09
N GLY A 267 21.64 -0.19 15.63
CA GLY A 267 21.92 0.58 16.84
C GLY A 267 22.03 2.09 16.60
N GLU A 268 22.57 2.75 17.63
CA GLU A 268 22.73 4.21 17.66
C GLU A 268 24.00 4.66 16.93
N ILE A 269 23.94 5.86 16.38
CA ILE A 269 25.03 6.60 15.76
C ILE A 269 25.03 8.03 16.30
N TYR A 270 26.18 8.63 16.47
CA TYR A 270 26.32 9.96 17.05
C TYR A 270 26.72 10.97 15.98
N VAL A 271 26.26 12.21 16.14
CA VAL A 271 26.54 13.30 15.22
C VAL A 271 27.00 14.54 16.00
N ASP A 272 28.21 14.98 15.68
CA ASP A 272 28.70 16.29 16.09
C ASP A 272 28.70 17.27 14.93
N LEU A 273 28.45 18.53 15.25
CA LEU A 273 28.52 19.63 14.30
C LEU A 273 29.75 20.49 14.59
N TYR A 274 30.46 20.87 13.52
CA TYR A 274 31.68 21.69 13.59
C TYR A 274 31.59 22.85 12.61
N GLU A 275 32.14 24.00 12.97
CA GLU A 275 32.39 25.06 12.00
C GLU A 275 33.60 24.71 11.12
N THR A 276 34.64 24.14 11.70
CA THR A 276 35.85 23.70 11.01
C THR A 276 36.24 22.31 11.50
N LEU A 277 36.60 21.41 10.61
CA LEU A 277 37.08 20.06 10.98
C LEU A 277 38.33 20.15 11.86
N GLY A 278 38.35 19.35 12.92
CA GLY A 278 39.40 19.36 13.93
C GLY A 278 39.28 20.48 14.98
N GLY A 279 38.25 21.32 14.87
CA GLY A 279 37.89 22.28 15.92
C GLY A 279 37.13 21.65 17.08
N THR A 280 36.53 22.51 17.92
CA THR A 280 35.66 22.05 19.00
C THR A 280 34.25 21.78 18.47
N ALA A 281 33.63 20.67 18.90
CA ALA A 281 32.24 20.38 18.58
C ALA A 281 31.32 21.49 19.11
N LEU A 282 30.39 21.92 18.27
CA LEU A 282 29.43 22.97 18.60
C LEU A 282 28.34 22.41 19.52
N THR A 283 27.97 23.19 20.54
CA THR A 283 26.88 22.81 21.44
C THR A 283 25.54 22.81 20.69
N GLN A 284 24.90 21.69 20.60
CA GLN A 284 23.60 21.50 19.94
C GLN A 284 22.44 21.79 20.88
N VAL A 285 21.26 22.04 20.30
CA VAL A 285 20.08 22.53 21.04
C VAL A 285 19.49 21.51 21.99
N LEU A 286 19.50 20.21 21.64
CA LEU A 286 19.00 19.13 22.49
C LEU A 286 20.13 18.48 23.29
N GLU A 287 21.08 17.89 22.59
CA GLU A 287 22.20 17.14 23.18
C GLU A 287 23.44 17.23 22.28
N THR A 288 24.60 17.11 22.88
CA THR A 288 25.90 17.10 22.17
C THR A 288 26.73 15.94 22.69
N PRO A 289 27.06 14.92 21.87
CA PRO A 289 26.64 14.74 20.48
C PRO A 289 25.14 14.48 20.35
N ALA A 290 24.57 14.76 19.19
CA ALA A 290 23.20 14.34 18.90
C ALA A 290 23.16 12.85 18.61
N THR A 291 22.14 12.18 19.16
CA THR A 291 21.94 10.74 18.97
C THR A 291 21.05 10.49 17.76
N GLY A 292 21.56 9.73 16.81
CA GLY A 292 20.85 9.25 15.62
C GLY A 292 20.58 7.76 15.70
N GLY A 293 19.79 7.25 14.74
CA GLY A 293 19.40 5.85 14.71
C GLY A 293 19.15 5.31 13.30
N TYR A 294 18.91 4.01 13.27
CA TYR A 294 18.59 3.25 12.09
C TYR A 294 17.21 3.64 11.51
N VAL A 295 17.13 3.80 10.19
CA VAL A 295 15.89 4.07 9.45
C VAL A 295 15.50 2.88 8.58
N SER A 296 16.44 2.40 7.78
CA SER A 296 16.29 1.26 6.88
C SER A 296 17.67 0.70 6.54
N PRO A 297 17.80 -0.46 5.88
CA PRO A 297 19.11 -1.03 5.56
C PRO A 297 20.07 -0.01 4.95
N GLY A 298 21.17 0.26 5.64
CA GLY A 298 22.21 1.21 5.22
C GLY A 298 21.84 2.69 5.35
N VAL A 299 20.70 3.02 5.95
CA VAL A 299 20.25 4.40 6.13
C VAL A 299 20.08 4.70 7.63
N TYR A 300 20.73 5.77 8.06
CA TYR A 300 20.64 6.30 9.43
C TYR A 300 20.20 7.75 9.38
N SER A 301 19.50 8.22 10.40
CA SER A 301 19.12 9.62 10.54
C SER A 301 19.48 10.17 11.90
N CYS A 302 19.67 11.47 11.96
CA CYS A 302 19.88 12.19 13.21
C CYS A 302 19.18 13.54 13.14
N SER A 303 18.53 13.94 14.23
CA SER A 303 17.93 15.25 14.39
C SER A 303 18.90 16.17 15.12
N VAL A 304 19.30 17.24 14.47
CA VAL A 304 20.31 18.20 14.94
C VAL A 304 19.77 19.62 14.95
N GLY A 305 20.26 20.44 15.85
CA GLY A 305 19.90 21.86 15.89
C GLY A 305 21.01 22.71 16.49
N LEU A 306 21.25 23.87 15.91
CA LEU A 306 22.21 24.85 16.36
C LEU A 306 21.59 26.25 16.44
N THR A 307 21.96 27.00 17.46
CA THR A 307 21.73 28.45 17.52
C THR A 307 22.97 29.20 17.04
N GLY A 308 22.79 30.41 16.54
CA GLY A 308 23.91 31.24 16.07
C GLY A 308 23.82 31.56 14.58
N THR A 309 24.95 31.97 14.01
CA THR A 309 25.05 32.34 12.60
C THR A 309 26.31 31.69 12.02
N TYR A 310 26.09 30.75 11.11
CA TYR A 310 27.16 30.02 10.43
C TYR A 310 26.91 30.05 8.91
N THR A 311 27.97 30.16 8.13
CA THR A 311 27.89 30.10 6.65
C THR A 311 28.10 28.68 6.12
N THR A 312 28.87 27.89 6.84
CA THR A 312 29.14 26.49 6.51
C THR A 312 29.34 25.74 7.80
N LEU A 313 28.80 24.53 7.87
CA LEU A 313 28.98 23.60 8.97
C LEU A 313 29.44 22.24 8.44
N ARG A 314 30.03 21.45 9.33
CA ARG A 314 30.44 20.07 9.07
C ARG A 314 29.71 19.17 10.06
N ASP A 315 29.07 18.14 9.54
CA ASP A 315 28.46 17.07 10.35
C ASP A 315 29.38 15.85 10.31
N VAL A 316 29.76 15.39 11.49
CA VAL A 316 30.64 14.21 11.68
C VAL A 316 29.84 13.11 12.33
N TRP A 317 29.74 11.98 11.64
CA TRP A 317 28.99 10.80 12.08
C TRP A 317 29.93 9.72 12.59
N TYR A 318 29.76 9.29 13.82
CA TYR A 318 30.65 8.33 14.46
C TYR A 318 29.94 7.41 15.45
N SER A 319 30.58 6.33 15.85
CA SER A 319 30.20 5.47 16.96
C SER A 319 31.45 4.87 17.59
N THR A 320 31.48 4.79 18.94
CA THR A 320 32.59 4.21 19.70
C THR A 320 34.01 4.69 19.28
N GLY A 321 34.12 6.00 18.95
CA GLY A 321 35.38 6.62 18.54
C GLY A 321 35.82 6.38 17.10
N ILE A 322 34.97 5.73 16.29
CA ILE A 322 35.21 5.53 14.85
C ILE A 322 34.31 6.47 14.06
N GLU A 323 34.94 7.33 13.25
CA GLU A 323 34.24 8.18 12.30
C GLU A 323 33.87 7.38 11.05
N TYR A 324 32.64 7.51 10.59
CA TYR A 324 32.11 6.84 9.39
C TYR A 324 31.87 7.81 8.24
N PHE A 325 31.52 9.03 8.54
CA PHE A 325 31.18 10.01 7.51
C PHE A 325 31.32 11.43 8.01
N THR A 326 31.77 12.32 7.10
CA THR A 326 31.80 13.77 7.29
C THR A 326 31.06 14.44 6.15
N GLY A 327 30.03 15.19 6.47
CA GLY A 327 29.23 15.96 5.51
C GLY A 327 29.52 17.44 5.54
N THR A 328 28.90 18.16 4.63
CA THR A 328 28.90 19.62 4.56
C THR A 328 27.47 20.12 4.58
N ILE A 329 27.20 21.05 5.48
CA ILE A 329 25.91 21.70 5.62
C ILE A 329 26.03 23.14 5.17
N SER A 330 25.07 23.61 4.39
CA SER A 330 24.97 25.01 3.94
C SER A 330 23.74 25.66 4.58
N PRO A 331 23.90 26.32 5.74
CA PRO A 331 22.79 26.96 6.40
C PRO A 331 22.17 28.08 5.54
N LYS A 332 20.84 28.11 5.52
CA LYS A 332 20.11 29.18 4.82
C LYS A 332 20.05 30.44 5.62
N SER A 333 20.34 31.56 4.96
CA SER A 333 20.11 32.91 5.48
C SER A 333 18.74 33.40 5.06
N PHE A 334 17.89 33.77 6.00
CA PHE A 334 16.72 34.58 5.70
C PHE A 334 17.11 36.05 5.66
N GLY A 335 17.35 36.56 4.46
CA GLY A 335 17.64 37.96 4.23
C GLY A 335 16.37 38.79 4.37
N GLY A 336 16.23 39.50 5.47
CA GLY A 336 15.34 40.65 5.62
C GLY A 336 16.18 41.84 6.07
N SER A 337 16.13 42.97 5.34
CA SER A 337 16.78 44.18 5.75
C SER A 337 16.23 44.65 7.10
N GLY A 338 17.01 44.47 8.17
CA GLY A 338 16.68 44.97 9.51
C GLY A 338 16.65 43.94 10.62
N ALA A 339 16.76 42.68 10.36
CA ALA A 339 16.93 41.69 11.39
C ALA A 339 18.35 41.18 11.40
N SER A 340 19.05 41.43 12.47
CA SER A 340 20.25 40.67 12.89
C SER A 340 19.87 39.22 13.23
N ALA A 341 18.79 38.76 12.69
CA ALA A 341 18.33 37.41 12.82
C ALA A 341 19.04 36.62 11.74
N GLY A 342 20.11 36.01 12.10
CA GLY A 342 20.72 34.97 11.30
C GLY A 342 19.68 33.99 10.77
N ASN A 343 20.14 32.94 10.30
CA ASN A 343 19.46 31.82 9.64
C ASN A 343 18.47 31.06 10.53
N SER A 344 17.74 31.73 11.45
CA SER A 344 16.84 31.01 12.38
C SER A 344 15.51 30.67 11.74
N ARG A 345 15.00 29.47 12.01
CA ARG A 345 13.59 29.16 11.84
C ARG A 345 12.75 30.06 12.75
N TYR A 346 11.66 30.54 12.18
CA TYR A 346 10.76 31.39 12.94
C TYR A 346 10.05 30.65 14.07
N VAL A 347 9.44 31.40 14.96
CA VAL A 347 8.66 30.91 16.08
C VAL A 347 7.61 29.88 15.67
N THR A 348 7.26 29.00 16.57
CA THR A 348 6.36 27.84 16.35
C THR A 348 5.05 28.19 15.65
N SER A 349 4.49 29.37 15.92
CA SER A 349 3.25 29.83 15.24
C SER A 349 3.42 30.06 13.74
N ILE A 350 4.58 30.54 13.31
CA ILE A 350 4.90 30.75 11.90
C ILE A 350 5.24 29.42 11.23
N LYS A 351 5.93 28.53 11.91
CA LYS A 351 6.16 27.16 11.44
C LYS A 351 4.83 26.45 11.20
N ASN A 352 3.91 26.50 12.17
CA ASN A 352 2.59 25.87 12.02
C ASN A 352 1.75 26.47 10.88
N LEU A 353 1.89 27.77 10.62
CA LEU A 353 1.28 28.41 9.47
C LEU A 353 1.93 27.92 8.17
N ARG A 354 3.25 27.87 8.11
CA ARG A 354 3.99 27.37 6.96
C ARG A 354 3.64 25.90 6.68
N ASP A 355 3.68 25.04 7.68
CA ASP A 355 3.38 23.62 7.53
C ASP A 355 1.92 23.38 7.09
N ARG A 356 1.00 24.31 7.39
CA ARG A 356 -0.39 24.26 6.93
C ARG A 356 -0.63 24.79 5.52
N TYR A 357 0.15 25.79 5.10
CA TYR A 357 -0.12 26.52 3.85
C TYR A 357 0.91 26.28 2.74
N PHE A 358 2.05 25.67 3.06
CA PHE A 358 3.16 25.47 2.12
C PHE A 358 3.63 24.00 2.07
N SER A 359 2.92 23.07 2.66
CA SER A 359 3.17 21.63 2.56
C SER A 359 2.35 20.98 1.44
N GLU A 360 1.74 21.78 0.56
CA GLU A 360 1.11 21.31 -0.67
C GLU A 360 2.08 21.36 -1.85
#